data_aeff2d343e20be8972a8b563179ebbaf
#
_entry.id   aeff2d343e20be8972a8b563179ebbaf
#
_cell.length_a   1.000
_cell.length_b   1.000
_cell.length_c   1.000
_cell.angle_alpha   90.00
_cell.angle_beta   90.00
_cell.angle_gamma   90.00
#
_symmetry.space_group_name_H-M   'P 1'
#
loop_
_entity.id
_entity.type
_entity.pdbx_description
1 polymer ?
#
loop_
_entity_poly.entity_id
_entity_poly.type
_entity_poly.pdbx_seq_one_letter_code
_entity_poly.pdbx_strand_id
1 'polypeptide(L)'
;FCLISSTCFNIIARAELPKPEISSSAGILMDAKSGKVLYEKNSKQRYAPASITKIMTALIVAENADMSDMVTYSANATTNLESGAVTAGVSAGDVISVKDSMYALMLKSANEVANGLAEHVAGSVSSFAAKMNAKAKELGATDTNFVNPSGLNNDNQYTSAYDMALISKAAFANETVLKVSSTKTYTFPATKKNANAVNFTVGHKMLRESDSRYYKDAVAGKTGYTKAAGNTLVTYAKKDGKELIVVILKSKGTHYTDTKALLDYGFGISSESDTKSESKSDSEQDDKNKSSKGPAQNVKKNENSTGSRYAIEASRSPQMLKSTNDSTNVWKKDDRGWWYVKKDSSYAKSELLNIDSKEYWFNGEGYMATGWLQDKSGDWFYFNKDGSMRKSAWLEYKSAWYYLSSSGIMLKSAKTPDGYSVNSEGVWVN
;
A
#
# COMPACT_ATOMS: atom_id res chain seq x y z
N PHE A 1 45.07 20.57 35.71
CA PHE A 1 44.88 19.22 35.14
C PHE A 1 43.39 19.01 34.89
N CYS A 2 43.03 19.14 33.66
CA CYS A 2 41.62 18.92 33.21
C CYS A 2 41.60 17.56 32.48
N LEU A 3 40.99 16.55 33.13
CA LEU A 3 40.77 15.22 32.52
C LEU A 3 39.59 15.30 31.56
N ILE A 4 39.87 15.24 30.25
CA ILE A 4 38.88 15.08 29.20
C ILE A 4 38.55 13.59 29.13
N SER A 5 37.38 13.20 29.66
CA SER A 5 36.84 11.85 29.51
C SER A 5 36.29 11.70 28.06
N SER A 6 37.04 10.97 27.26
CA SER A 6 36.63 10.56 25.90
C SER A 6 35.67 9.38 25.99
N THR A 7 34.37 9.62 25.91
CA THR A 7 33.38 8.57 25.75
C THR A 7 33.39 8.10 24.31
N CYS A 8 34.05 6.95 24.07
CA CYS A 8 33.92 6.23 22.80
C CYS A 8 32.48 5.72 22.63
N PHE A 9 31.72 6.35 21.77
CA PHE A 9 30.49 5.75 21.26
C PHE A 9 30.85 4.58 20.34
N ASN A 10 30.71 3.36 20.84
CA ASN A 10 30.73 2.17 20.01
C ASN A 10 29.50 2.17 19.12
N ILE A 11 29.64 2.63 17.87
CA ILE A 11 28.66 2.37 16.81
C ILE A 11 28.79 0.87 16.50
N ILE A 12 27.90 0.07 17.05
CA ILE A 12 27.73 -1.32 16.61
C ILE A 12 27.19 -1.25 15.19
N ALA A 13 28.06 -1.39 14.21
CA ALA A 13 27.66 -1.60 12.83
C ALA A 13 26.84 -2.90 12.81
N ARG A 14 25.51 -2.78 12.62
CA ARG A 14 24.65 -3.94 12.45
C ARG A 14 25.05 -4.57 11.13
N ALA A 15 25.62 -5.78 11.19
CA ALA A 15 25.97 -6.54 9.99
C ALA A 15 24.75 -6.63 9.07
N GLU A 16 24.90 -6.25 7.81
CA GLU A 16 23.85 -6.43 6.82
C GLU A 16 23.59 -7.94 6.66
N LEU A 17 22.32 -8.32 6.72
CA LEU A 17 21.93 -9.70 6.47
C LEU A 17 22.33 -10.09 5.03
N PRO A 18 22.84 -11.30 4.81
CA PRO A 18 23.15 -11.76 3.46
C PRO A 18 21.87 -11.76 2.60
N LYS A 19 21.98 -11.29 1.36
CA LYS A 19 20.85 -11.30 0.42
C LYS A 19 20.42 -12.75 0.15
N PRO A 20 19.11 -13.05 0.29
CA PRO A 20 18.63 -14.40 0.06
C PRO A 20 18.71 -14.78 -1.42
N GLU A 21 19.02 -16.04 -1.71
CA GLU A 21 18.85 -16.60 -3.02
C GLU A 21 17.44 -17.19 -3.18
N ILE A 22 16.71 -16.78 -4.22
CA ILE A 22 15.40 -17.33 -4.55
C ILE A 22 15.50 -18.29 -5.75
N SER A 23 14.72 -19.38 -5.71
CA SER A 23 14.69 -20.37 -6.78
C SER A 23 13.77 -19.99 -7.95
N SER A 24 12.83 -19.08 -7.74
CA SER A 24 11.95 -18.56 -8.78
C SER A 24 12.73 -17.80 -9.85
N SER A 25 12.21 -17.77 -11.08
CA SER A 25 12.90 -17.13 -12.21
C SER A 25 13.00 -15.62 -12.05
N ALA A 26 12.00 -14.97 -11.45
CA ALA A 26 12.04 -13.55 -11.13
C ALA A 26 11.38 -13.28 -9.79
N GLY A 27 11.86 -12.26 -9.12
CA GLY A 27 11.27 -11.77 -7.88
C GLY A 27 11.76 -10.38 -7.50
N ILE A 28 10.98 -9.72 -6.67
CA ILE A 28 11.28 -8.40 -6.12
C ILE A 28 10.77 -8.29 -4.69
N LEU A 29 11.51 -7.57 -3.87
CA LEU A 29 11.07 -7.05 -2.57
C LEU A 29 11.12 -5.54 -2.63
N MET A 30 10.00 -4.89 -2.37
CA MET A 30 9.84 -3.45 -2.41
C MET A 30 9.28 -2.94 -1.08
N ASP A 31 9.82 -1.83 -0.58
CA ASP A 31 9.17 -1.07 0.49
C ASP A 31 7.90 -0.41 -0.07
N ALA A 32 6.76 -0.78 0.50
CA ALA A 32 5.46 -0.36 -0.03
C ALA A 32 5.19 1.14 0.16
N LYS A 33 5.83 1.80 1.11
CA LYS A 33 5.66 3.24 1.35
C LYS A 33 6.49 4.05 0.37
N SER A 34 7.78 3.81 0.36
CA SER A 34 8.73 4.60 -0.45
C SER A 34 8.80 4.14 -1.91
N GLY A 35 8.48 2.88 -2.20
CA GLY A 35 8.73 2.25 -3.51
C GLY A 35 10.20 1.83 -3.70
N LYS A 36 11.03 1.91 -2.65
CA LYS A 36 12.42 1.50 -2.71
C LYS A 36 12.52 0.00 -2.93
N VAL A 37 13.31 -0.42 -3.92
CA VAL A 37 13.65 -1.82 -4.15
C VAL A 37 14.72 -2.25 -3.12
N LEU A 38 14.41 -3.29 -2.35
CA LEU A 38 15.30 -3.86 -1.33
C LEU A 38 16.00 -5.12 -1.83
N TYR A 39 15.36 -5.85 -2.73
CA TYR A 39 15.90 -7.02 -3.41
C TYR A 39 15.28 -7.14 -4.80
N GLU A 40 16.06 -7.60 -5.76
CA GLU A 40 15.54 -7.94 -7.09
C GLU A 40 16.35 -9.07 -7.76
N LYS A 41 15.63 -9.88 -8.53
CA LYS A 41 16.17 -10.90 -9.45
C LYS A 41 15.33 -10.88 -10.71
N ASN A 42 15.92 -10.58 -11.86
CA ASN A 42 15.24 -10.50 -13.16
C ASN A 42 13.94 -9.67 -13.11
N SER A 43 13.92 -8.63 -12.28
CA SER A 43 12.70 -7.91 -11.87
C SER A 43 11.99 -7.23 -13.03
N LYS A 44 12.70 -6.85 -14.10
CA LYS A 44 12.16 -6.19 -15.30
C LYS A 44 11.91 -7.16 -16.47
N GLN A 45 12.24 -8.43 -16.31
CA GLN A 45 11.95 -9.44 -17.35
C GLN A 45 10.45 -9.72 -17.42
N ARG A 46 9.89 -9.77 -18.62
CA ARG A 46 8.46 -10.01 -18.88
C ARG A 46 8.10 -11.48 -18.74
N TYR A 47 7.00 -11.73 -18.03
CA TYR A 47 6.41 -13.05 -17.81
C TYR A 47 4.89 -12.96 -17.85
N ALA A 48 4.22 -14.08 -18.17
CA ALA A 48 2.78 -14.18 -18.03
C ALA A 48 2.39 -14.03 -16.54
N PRO A 49 1.47 -13.12 -16.19
CA PRO A 49 1.10 -12.84 -14.80
C PRO A 49 0.22 -13.89 -14.15
N ALA A 50 -0.56 -14.64 -14.91
CA ALA A 50 -1.69 -15.40 -14.41
C ALA A 50 -2.62 -14.51 -13.55
N SER A 51 -3.31 -15.10 -12.54
CA SER A 51 -4.34 -14.39 -11.76
C SER A 51 -3.84 -13.29 -10.82
N ILE A 52 -2.54 -12.99 -10.73
CA ILE A 52 -2.11 -11.76 -10.05
C ILE A 52 -2.54 -10.51 -10.81
N THR A 53 -2.88 -10.63 -12.11
CA THR A 53 -3.58 -9.61 -12.93
C THR A 53 -4.80 -9.01 -12.21
N LYS A 54 -5.52 -9.83 -11.43
CA LYS A 54 -6.74 -9.41 -10.72
C LYS A 54 -6.49 -8.33 -9.65
N ILE A 55 -5.24 -8.08 -9.26
CA ILE A 55 -4.87 -6.94 -8.42
C ILE A 55 -5.12 -5.63 -9.17
N MET A 56 -4.71 -5.53 -10.45
CA MET A 56 -5.01 -4.38 -11.30
C MET A 56 -6.52 -4.25 -11.55
N THR A 57 -7.19 -5.36 -11.80
CA THR A 57 -8.64 -5.39 -11.99
C THR A 57 -9.36 -4.85 -10.75
N ALA A 58 -8.98 -5.31 -9.57
CA ALA A 58 -9.56 -4.85 -8.30
C ALA A 58 -9.31 -3.35 -8.08
N LEU A 59 -8.11 -2.85 -8.41
CA LEU A 59 -7.79 -1.42 -8.29
C LEU A 59 -8.71 -0.57 -9.18
N ILE A 60 -8.83 -0.92 -10.46
CA ILE A 60 -9.66 -0.16 -11.39
C ILE A 60 -11.13 -0.21 -11.01
N VAL A 61 -11.64 -1.38 -10.59
CA VAL A 61 -13.03 -1.51 -10.11
C VAL A 61 -13.27 -0.62 -8.89
N ALA A 62 -12.36 -0.64 -7.91
CA ALA A 62 -12.47 0.17 -6.70
C ALA A 62 -12.37 1.68 -6.95
N GLU A 63 -11.75 2.10 -8.06
CA GLU A 63 -11.63 3.51 -8.46
C GLU A 63 -12.83 4.00 -9.30
N ASN A 64 -13.63 3.09 -9.91
CA ASN A 64 -14.64 3.47 -10.92
C ASN A 64 -16.05 2.95 -10.64
N ALA A 65 -16.30 2.17 -9.61
CA ALA A 65 -17.62 1.63 -9.28
C ALA A 65 -17.86 1.69 -7.77
N ASP A 66 -19.13 1.91 -7.40
CA ASP A 66 -19.56 1.79 -6.01
C ASP A 66 -19.70 0.32 -5.61
N MET A 67 -19.31 0.00 -4.37
CA MET A 67 -19.42 -1.38 -3.85
C MET A 67 -20.87 -1.88 -3.75
N SER A 68 -21.85 -0.97 -3.74
CA SER A 68 -23.27 -1.26 -3.73
C SER A 68 -23.87 -1.45 -5.12
N ASP A 69 -23.16 -1.07 -6.19
CA ASP A 69 -23.64 -1.26 -7.55
C ASP A 69 -23.90 -2.73 -7.85
N MET A 70 -24.88 -2.98 -8.73
CA MET A 70 -25.28 -4.33 -9.13
C MET A 70 -24.74 -4.66 -10.52
N VAL A 71 -23.91 -5.69 -10.57
CA VAL A 71 -23.34 -6.24 -11.81
C VAL A 71 -24.31 -7.25 -12.39
N THR A 72 -24.84 -7.00 -13.59
CA THR A 72 -25.60 -7.98 -14.37
C THR A 72 -24.62 -8.74 -15.28
N TYR A 73 -24.47 -10.03 -15.04
CA TYR A 73 -23.52 -10.86 -15.77
C TYR A 73 -24.05 -11.24 -17.14
N SER A 74 -23.31 -10.92 -18.19
CA SER A 74 -23.63 -11.28 -19.57
C SER A 74 -23.30 -12.75 -19.88
N ALA A 75 -23.83 -13.26 -20.96
CA ALA A 75 -23.42 -14.56 -21.52
C ALA A 75 -21.93 -14.53 -21.91
N ASN A 76 -21.45 -13.41 -22.46
CA ASN A 76 -20.07 -13.26 -22.89
C ASN A 76 -19.08 -13.32 -21.69
N ALA A 77 -19.40 -12.68 -20.56
CA ALA A 77 -18.58 -12.74 -19.36
C ALA A 77 -18.44 -14.18 -18.79
N THR A 78 -19.47 -15.01 -18.95
CA THR A 78 -19.63 -16.29 -18.23
C THR A 78 -19.36 -17.54 -19.06
N THR A 79 -19.28 -17.46 -20.40
CA THR A 79 -19.16 -18.64 -21.27
C THR A 79 -17.83 -18.76 -22.01
N ASN A 80 -17.15 -17.68 -22.32
CA ASN A 80 -15.90 -17.69 -23.09
C ASN A 80 -14.65 -17.80 -22.19
N LEU A 81 -14.60 -18.86 -21.38
CA LEU A 81 -13.48 -19.13 -20.49
C LEU A 81 -12.70 -20.35 -20.96
N GLU A 82 -11.38 -20.34 -20.74
CA GLU A 82 -10.52 -21.51 -20.95
C GLU A 82 -11.01 -22.71 -20.13
N SER A 83 -10.86 -23.91 -20.69
CA SER A 83 -11.18 -25.16 -19.96
C SER A 83 -10.38 -25.25 -18.65
N GLY A 84 -11.06 -25.53 -17.55
CA GLY A 84 -10.45 -25.58 -16.21
C GLY A 84 -10.24 -24.22 -15.55
N ALA A 85 -10.73 -23.12 -16.14
CA ALA A 85 -10.67 -21.81 -15.52
C ALA A 85 -11.48 -21.80 -14.20
N VAL A 86 -10.90 -21.19 -13.16
CA VAL A 86 -11.57 -21.06 -11.85
C VAL A 86 -12.77 -20.11 -11.96
N THR A 87 -13.93 -20.56 -11.44
CA THR A 87 -15.17 -19.77 -11.39
C THR A 87 -15.76 -19.73 -9.99
N ALA A 88 -16.62 -18.75 -9.74
CA ALA A 88 -17.47 -18.63 -8.56
C ALA A 88 -18.85 -19.32 -8.75
N GLY A 89 -19.14 -19.80 -9.96
CA GLY A 89 -20.43 -20.36 -10.33
C GLY A 89 -21.47 -19.32 -10.73
N VAL A 90 -21.01 -18.18 -11.25
CA VAL A 90 -21.88 -17.13 -11.79
C VAL A 90 -22.29 -17.48 -13.23
N SER A 91 -23.54 -17.22 -13.56
CA SER A 91 -24.14 -17.50 -14.86
C SER A 91 -24.72 -16.23 -15.51
N ALA A 92 -24.97 -16.30 -16.81
CA ALA A 92 -25.63 -15.21 -17.52
C ALA A 92 -26.98 -14.85 -16.87
N GLY A 93 -27.18 -13.55 -16.66
CA GLY A 93 -28.34 -12.98 -15.99
C GLY A 93 -28.37 -13.12 -14.48
N ASP A 94 -27.29 -13.59 -13.84
CA ASP A 94 -27.10 -13.33 -12.40
C ASP A 94 -26.86 -11.86 -12.16
N VAL A 95 -27.37 -11.34 -11.03
CA VAL A 95 -27.21 -9.94 -10.61
C VAL A 95 -26.60 -9.96 -9.22
N ILE A 96 -25.35 -9.50 -9.10
CA ILE A 96 -24.55 -9.62 -7.90
C ILE A 96 -23.87 -8.27 -7.64
N SER A 97 -23.77 -7.86 -6.37
CA SER A 97 -23.12 -6.59 -6.03
C SER A 97 -21.65 -6.53 -6.46
N VAL A 98 -21.14 -5.34 -6.77
CA VAL A 98 -19.71 -5.10 -6.98
C VAL A 98 -18.92 -5.61 -5.78
N LYS A 99 -19.42 -5.37 -4.56
CA LYS A 99 -18.81 -5.88 -3.32
C LYS A 99 -18.63 -7.39 -3.35
N ASP A 100 -19.69 -8.15 -3.57
CA ASP A 100 -19.63 -9.62 -3.58
C ASP A 100 -18.73 -10.13 -4.71
N SER A 101 -18.82 -9.47 -5.87
CA SER A 101 -17.96 -9.74 -7.04
C SER A 101 -16.49 -9.51 -6.74
N MET A 102 -16.12 -8.45 -6.02
CA MET A 102 -14.75 -8.18 -5.61
C MET A 102 -14.19 -9.24 -4.66
N TYR A 103 -15.00 -9.75 -3.71
CA TYR A 103 -14.60 -10.88 -2.87
C TYR A 103 -14.40 -12.17 -3.68
N ALA A 104 -15.30 -12.48 -4.62
CA ALA A 104 -15.13 -13.61 -5.51
C ALA A 104 -13.90 -13.47 -6.43
N LEU A 105 -13.62 -12.26 -6.93
CA LEU A 105 -12.43 -11.93 -7.71
C LEU A 105 -11.14 -12.24 -6.95
N MET A 106 -11.04 -11.80 -5.70
CA MET A 106 -9.78 -11.87 -4.95
C MET A 106 -9.62 -13.17 -4.18
N LEU A 107 -10.65 -13.67 -3.49
CA LEU A 107 -10.55 -14.89 -2.67
C LEU A 107 -10.64 -16.17 -3.51
N LYS A 108 -11.66 -16.26 -4.39
CA LYS A 108 -11.89 -17.41 -5.26
C LYS A 108 -11.07 -17.36 -6.52
N SER A 109 -10.63 -16.17 -6.94
CA SER A 109 -9.94 -15.94 -8.24
C SER A 109 -10.84 -16.18 -9.45
N ALA A 110 -12.13 -15.88 -9.33
CA ALA A 110 -13.17 -16.16 -10.33
C ALA A 110 -12.92 -15.38 -11.64
N ASN A 111 -12.86 -16.09 -12.76
CA ASN A 111 -12.51 -15.48 -14.05
C ASN A 111 -13.73 -14.86 -14.74
N GLU A 112 -14.90 -15.49 -14.67
CA GLU A 112 -16.15 -14.90 -15.16
C GLU A 112 -16.52 -13.62 -14.40
N VAL A 113 -16.16 -13.57 -13.12
CA VAL A 113 -16.39 -12.39 -12.29
C VAL A 113 -15.48 -11.25 -12.72
N ALA A 114 -14.22 -11.54 -13.07
CA ALA A 114 -13.33 -10.52 -13.63
C ALA A 114 -13.89 -9.93 -14.92
N ASN A 115 -14.45 -10.76 -15.81
CA ASN A 115 -15.06 -10.30 -17.06
C ASN A 115 -16.33 -9.46 -16.80
N GLY A 116 -17.22 -9.91 -15.91
CA GLY A 116 -18.44 -9.17 -15.57
C GLY A 116 -18.16 -7.82 -14.95
N LEU A 117 -17.17 -7.74 -14.03
CA LEU A 117 -16.72 -6.46 -13.48
C LEU A 117 -16.11 -5.54 -14.56
N ALA A 118 -15.38 -6.12 -15.51
CA ALA A 118 -14.82 -5.36 -16.63
C ALA A 118 -15.92 -4.79 -17.54
N GLU A 119 -16.94 -5.61 -17.87
CA GLU A 119 -18.10 -5.15 -18.62
C GLU A 119 -18.88 -4.06 -17.88
N HIS A 120 -19.08 -4.21 -16.58
CA HIS A 120 -19.76 -3.22 -15.73
C HIS A 120 -19.06 -1.86 -15.74
N VAL A 121 -17.73 -1.85 -15.58
CA VAL A 121 -16.93 -0.61 -15.46
C VAL A 121 -16.66 0.04 -16.81
N ALA A 122 -16.49 -0.74 -17.88
CA ALA A 122 -15.99 -0.24 -19.17
C ALA A 122 -16.81 -0.67 -20.39
N GLY A 123 -17.94 -1.36 -20.19
CA GLY A 123 -18.82 -1.85 -21.25
C GLY A 123 -18.29 -3.06 -22.01
N SER A 124 -16.99 -3.37 -21.92
CA SER A 124 -16.40 -4.57 -22.54
C SER A 124 -15.06 -4.94 -21.90
N VAL A 125 -14.65 -6.21 -22.05
CA VAL A 125 -13.33 -6.70 -21.63
C VAL A 125 -12.20 -5.94 -22.35
N SER A 126 -12.34 -5.62 -23.62
CA SER A 126 -11.33 -4.90 -24.40
C SER A 126 -11.17 -3.45 -23.93
N SER A 127 -12.28 -2.74 -23.70
CA SER A 127 -12.26 -1.37 -23.15
C SER A 127 -11.66 -1.34 -21.74
N PHE A 128 -11.96 -2.37 -20.95
CA PHE A 128 -11.36 -2.49 -19.60
C PHE A 128 -9.85 -2.77 -19.67
N ALA A 129 -9.39 -3.63 -20.59
CA ALA A 129 -7.97 -3.86 -20.82
C ALA A 129 -7.24 -2.58 -21.24
N ALA A 130 -7.87 -1.72 -22.05
CA ALA A 130 -7.32 -0.41 -22.37
C ALA A 130 -7.17 0.47 -21.11
N LYS A 131 -8.16 0.48 -20.19
CA LYS A 131 -8.07 1.17 -18.89
C LYS A 131 -6.94 0.57 -18.02
N MET A 132 -6.79 -0.77 -17.99
CA MET A 132 -5.69 -1.43 -17.27
C MET A 132 -4.32 -0.97 -17.77
N ASN A 133 -4.13 -0.88 -19.08
CA ASN A 133 -2.86 -0.44 -19.67
C ASN A 133 -2.61 1.05 -19.45
N ALA A 134 -3.66 1.89 -19.50
CA ALA A 134 -3.54 3.30 -19.16
C ALA A 134 -3.12 3.48 -17.69
N LYS A 135 -3.74 2.75 -16.75
CA LYS A 135 -3.37 2.76 -15.32
C LYS A 135 -1.96 2.20 -15.10
N ALA A 136 -1.56 1.14 -15.77
CA ALA A 136 -0.19 0.60 -15.70
C ALA A 136 0.83 1.69 -16.09
N LYS A 137 0.59 2.38 -17.19
CA LYS A 137 1.44 3.50 -17.65
C LYS A 137 1.49 4.65 -16.64
N GLU A 138 0.34 5.04 -16.07
CA GLU A 138 0.22 6.06 -15.01
C GLU A 138 1.08 5.71 -13.79
N LEU A 139 1.11 4.43 -13.41
CA LEU A 139 1.89 3.92 -12.29
C LEU A 139 3.38 3.70 -12.61
N GLY A 140 3.82 3.94 -13.85
CA GLY A 140 5.19 3.70 -14.29
C GLY A 140 5.50 2.23 -14.62
N ALA A 141 4.48 1.36 -14.71
CA ALA A 141 4.60 -0.05 -15.08
C ALA A 141 4.68 -0.20 -16.60
N THR A 142 5.86 0.01 -17.17
CA THR A 142 6.09 0.11 -18.62
C THR A 142 6.40 -1.21 -19.31
N ASP A 143 6.75 -2.25 -18.54
CA ASP A 143 6.97 -3.62 -19.04
C ASP A 143 5.74 -4.51 -18.84
N THR A 144 4.54 -3.91 -18.91
CA THR A 144 3.25 -4.57 -18.67
C THR A 144 2.31 -4.31 -19.84
N ASN A 145 1.59 -5.35 -20.25
CA ASN A 145 0.47 -5.27 -21.18
C ASN A 145 -0.62 -6.24 -20.74
N PHE A 146 -1.83 -5.72 -20.55
CA PHE A 146 -3.02 -6.48 -20.22
C PHE A 146 -3.94 -6.56 -21.44
N VAL A 147 -4.47 -7.75 -21.71
CA VAL A 147 -5.47 -8.00 -22.76
C VAL A 147 -6.78 -8.56 -22.20
N ASN A 148 -6.75 -8.98 -20.91
CA ASN A 148 -7.93 -9.42 -20.18
C ASN A 148 -7.81 -9.10 -18.68
N PRO A 149 -8.94 -9.03 -17.94
CA PRO A 149 -8.95 -8.68 -16.53
C PRO A 149 -8.65 -9.87 -15.60
N SER A 150 -8.59 -11.08 -16.13
CA SER A 150 -8.51 -12.32 -15.36
C SER A 150 -7.10 -12.87 -15.19
N GLY A 151 -6.22 -12.64 -16.14
CA GLY A 151 -4.89 -13.24 -16.23
C GLY A 151 -4.87 -14.60 -16.91
N LEU A 152 -5.93 -15.00 -17.60
CA LEU A 152 -5.95 -16.17 -18.48
C LEU A 152 -4.95 -16.00 -19.63
N ASN A 153 -4.52 -17.12 -20.22
CA ASN A 153 -3.42 -17.13 -21.14
C ASN A 153 -3.71 -16.32 -22.40
N ASN A 154 -2.74 -15.49 -22.76
CA ASN A 154 -2.66 -14.80 -24.03
C ASN A 154 -1.21 -14.36 -24.20
N ASP A 155 -0.63 -14.56 -25.39
CA ASP A 155 0.79 -14.26 -25.65
C ASP A 155 1.11 -12.77 -25.50
N ASN A 156 0.12 -11.91 -25.68
CA ASN A 156 0.25 -10.46 -25.48
C ASN A 156 -0.03 -10.03 -24.02
N GLN A 157 -0.32 -10.95 -23.09
CA GLN A 157 -0.52 -10.63 -21.68
C GLN A 157 0.74 -10.91 -20.88
N TYR A 158 1.45 -9.87 -20.52
CA TYR A 158 2.70 -9.96 -19.77
C TYR A 158 2.84 -8.84 -18.74
N THR A 159 3.71 -9.07 -17.79
CA THR A 159 4.14 -8.10 -16.78
C THR A 159 5.56 -8.43 -16.34
N SER A 160 6.16 -7.53 -15.58
CA SER A 160 7.41 -7.75 -14.85
C SER A 160 7.17 -7.80 -13.34
N ALA A 161 8.12 -8.36 -12.57
CA ALA A 161 8.00 -8.34 -11.11
C ALA A 161 8.04 -6.92 -10.56
N TYR A 162 8.83 -6.05 -11.16
CA TYR A 162 8.91 -4.62 -10.82
C TYR A 162 7.57 -3.90 -11.05
N ASP A 163 6.98 -4.09 -12.22
CA ASP A 163 5.70 -3.46 -12.57
C ASP A 163 4.56 -3.95 -11.67
N MET A 164 4.51 -5.27 -11.42
CA MET A 164 3.52 -5.80 -10.49
C MET A 164 3.71 -5.30 -9.06
N ALA A 165 4.93 -4.98 -8.63
CA ALA A 165 5.17 -4.35 -7.34
C ALA A 165 4.63 -2.91 -7.31
N LEU A 166 4.82 -2.12 -8.39
CA LEU A 166 4.22 -0.78 -8.53
C LEU A 166 2.68 -0.83 -8.50
N ILE A 167 2.10 -1.74 -9.30
CA ILE A 167 0.65 -1.96 -9.34
C ILE A 167 0.12 -2.38 -7.96
N SER A 168 0.81 -3.31 -7.30
CA SER A 168 0.43 -3.79 -5.97
C SER A 168 0.55 -2.71 -4.90
N LYS A 169 1.55 -1.84 -5.00
CA LYS A 169 1.71 -0.68 -4.12
C LYS A 169 0.50 0.25 -4.22
N ALA A 170 0.05 0.57 -5.43
CA ALA A 170 -1.14 1.40 -5.64
C ALA A 170 -2.40 0.67 -5.15
N ALA A 171 -2.55 -0.61 -5.48
CA ALA A 171 -3.71 -1.41 -5.13
C ALA A 171 -3.87 -1.56 -3.60
N PHE A 172 -2.81 -1.87 -2.86
CA PHE A 172 -2.89 -2.04 -1.40
C PHE A 172 -2.87 -0.72 -0.63
N ALA A 173 -2.60 0.41 -1.29
CA ALA A 173 -2.87 1.75 -0.75
C ALA A 173 -4.36 2.13 -0.84
N ASN A 174 -5.15 1.48 -1.70
CA ASN A 174 -6.60 1.63 -1.78
C ASN A 174 -7.27 0.80 -0.68
N GLU A 175 -8.01 1.45 0.23
CA GLU A 175 -8.64 0.80 1.39
C GLU A 175 -9.61 -0.32 1.02
N THR A 176 -10.38 -0.15 -0.05
CA THR A 176 -11.33 -1.16 -0.54
C THR A 176 -10.60 -2.40 -1.03
N VAL A 177 -9.56 -2.24 -1.86
CA VAL A 177 -8.76 -3.35 -2.35
C VAL A 177 -8.04 -4.05 -1.21
N LEU A 178 -7.44 -3.30 -0.29
CA LEU A 178 -6.75 -3.88 0.87
C LEU A 178 -7.72 -4.68 1.74
N LYS A 179 -8.90 -4.13 2.05
CA LYS A 179 -9.94 -4.81 2.83
C LYS A 179 -10.36 -6.13 2.21
N VAL A 180 -10.65 -6.14 0.91
CA VAL A 180 -11.05 -7.35 0.19
C VAL A 180 -9.90 -8.37 0.15
N SER A 181 -8.69 -7.93 -0.16
CA SER A 181 -7.51 -8.80 -0.33
C SER A 181 -6.96 -9.37 0.99
N SER A 182 -7.26 -8.75 2.13
CA SER A 182 -6.88 -9.21 3.47
C SER A 182 -7.93 -10.13 4.11
N THR A 183 -9.13 -10.24 3.52
CA THR A 183 -10.21 -11.06 4.04
C THR A 183 -9.89 -12.55 3.85
N LYS A 184 -10.03 -13.33 4.92
CA LYS A 184 -9.67 -14.76 4.93
C LYS A 184 -10.81 -15.66 4.45
N THR A 185 -12.05 -15.32 4.78
CA THR A 185 -13.26 -16.04 4.39
C THR A 185 -14.39 -15.06 4.04
N TYR A 186 -15.21 -15.42 3.08
CA TYR A 186 -16.37 -14.63 2.67
C TYR A 186 -17.51 -15.50 2.22
N THR A 187 -18.72 -15.22 2.69
CA THR A 187 -19.94 -15.91 2.25
C THR A 187 -20.46 -15.24 0.99
N PHE A 188 -20.28 -15.89 -0.15
CA PHE A 188 -20.72 -15.44 -1.45
C PHE A 188 -22.20 -15.81 -1.67
N PRO A 189 -23.03 -14.92 -2.22
CA PRO A 189 -24.46 -15.16 -2.36
C PRO A 189 -24.78 -16.33 -3.30
N ALA A 190 -26.02 -16.83 -3.21
CA ALA A 190 -26.55 -17.80 -4.16
C ALA A 190 -26.54 -17.28 -5.59
N THR A 191 -26.38 -18.18 -6.55
CA THR A 191 -26.37 -17.91 -7.99
C THR A 191 -27.31 -18.91 -8.70
N LYS A 192 -27.53 -18.73 -9.98
CA LYS A 192 -28.31 -19.71 -10.76
C LYS A 192 -27.69 -21.13 -10.74
N LYS A 193 -26.35 -21.22 -10.60
CA LYS A 193 -25.66 -22.53 -10.50
C LYS A 193 -25.62 -23.08 -9.07
N ASN A 194 -25.60 -22.20 -8.08
CA ASN A 194 -25.47 -22.54 -6.67
C ASN A 194 -26.69 -21.98 -5.92
N ALA A 195 -27.70 -22.79 -5.68
CA ALA A 195 -28.93 -22.37 -5.01
C ALA A 195 -28.71 -21.85 -3.57
N ASN A 196 -27.58 -22.19 -2.96
CA ASN A 196 -27.19 -21.74 -1.61
C ASN A 196 -25.96 -20.85 -1.68
N ALA A 197 -25.80 -19.98 -0.69
CA ALA A 197 -24.58 -19.21 -0.48
C ALA A 197 -23.37 -20.12 -0.27
N VAL A 198 -22.19 -19.73 -0.79
CA VAL A 198 -20.96 -20.51 -0.76
C VAL A 198 -19.86 -19.76 0.00
N ASN A 199 -19.20 -20.42 0.93
CA ASN A 199 -18.07 -19.83 1.64
C ASN A 199 -16.78 -19.95 0.81
N PHE A 200 -16.19 -18.81 0.46
CA PHE A 200 -14.87 -18.74 -0.15
C PHE A 200 -13.80 -18.52 0.92
N THR A 201 -12.72 -19.26 0.82
CA THR A 201 -11.52 -19.06 1.63
C THR A 201 -10.40 -18.53 0.76
N VAL A 202 -9.64 -17.57 1.26
CA VAL A 202 -8.53 -16.96 0.54
C VAL A 202 -7.56 -18.00 -0.03
N GLY A 203 -7.20 -17.87 -1.30
CA GLY A 203 -6.27 -18.80 -1.98
C GLY A 203 -4.82 -18.68 -1.51
N HIS A 204 -4.44 -17.53 -0.96
CA HIS A 204 -3.08 -17.22 -0.53
C HIS A 204 -2.74 -17.91 0.79
N LYS A 205 -1.84 -18.90 0.76
CA LYS A 205 -1.55 -19.79 1.90
C LYS A 205 -0.91 -19.05 3.10
N MET A 206 -0.10 -18.03 2.86
CA MET A 206 0.52 -17.25 3.96
C MET A 206 -0.50 -16.45 4.77
N LEU A 207 -1.75 -16.33 4.31
CA LEU A 207 -2.85 -15.67 5.04
C LEU A 207 -3.70 -16.66 5.85
N ARG A 208 -3.45 -17.97 5.78
CA ARG A 208 -4.23 -19.01 6.45
C ARG A 208 -3.48 -19.52 7.67
N GLU A 209 -3.97 -19.25 8.86
CA GLU A 209 -3.35 -19.69 10.12
C GLU A 209 -3.21 -21.21 10.25
N SER A 210 -4.12 -21.97 9.61
CA SER A 210 -4.08 -23.44 9.59
C SER A 210 -3.12 -24.04 8.55
N ASP A 211 -2.49 -23.24 7.70
CA ASP A 211 -1.57 -23.71 6.65
C ASP A 211 -0.13 -23.63 7.14
N SER A 212 0.70 -24.63 6.88
CA SER A 212 2.11 -24.66 7.27
C SER A 212 2.95 -23.53 6.67
N ARG A 213 2.43 -22.83 5.67
CA ARG A 213 3.05 -21.65 5.04
C ARG A 213 2.56 -20.33 5.62
N TYR A 214 1.76 -20.37 6.68
CA TYR A 214 1.28 -19.17 7.35
C TYR A 214 2.44 -18.25 7.72
N TYR A 215 2.29 -16.96 7.45
CA TYR A 215 3.25 -15.93 7.83
C TYR A 215 2.47 -14.81 8.55
N LYS A 216 2.69 -14.70 9.85
CA LYS A 216 1.88 -13.85 10.75
C LYS A 216 1.78 -12.37 10.32
N ASP A 217 2.84 -11.88 9.68
CA ASP A 217 2.94 -10.48 9.26
C ASP A 217 2.44 -10.26 7.82
N ALA A 218 2.02 -11.33 7.09
CA ALA A 218 1.35 -11.21 5.80
C ALA A 218 -0.08 -10.70 5.99
N VAL A 219 -0.44 -9.65 5.25
CA VAL A 219 -1.71 -8.94 5.39
C VAL A 219 -2.64 -9.20 4.21
N ALA A 220 -2.12 -9.12 2.99
CA ALA A 220 -2.91 -9.24 1.77
C ALA A 220 -2.08 -9.86 0.65
N GLY A 221 -2.71 -10.26 -0.43
CA GLY A 221 -2.01 -10.77 -1.59
C GLY A 221 -2.88 -11.50 -2.58
N LYS A 222 -2.24 -12.04 -3.62
CA LYS A 222 -2.90 -12.79 -4.68
C LYS A 222 -1.99 -13.87 -5.24
N THR A 223 -2.55 -15.06 -5.45
CA THR A 223 -1.89 -16.18 -6.14
C THR A 223 -2.25 -16.20 -7.61
N GLY A 224 -1.39 -16.76 -8.44
CA GLY A 224 -1.70 -17.06 -9.82
C GLY A 224 -1.01 -18.33 -10.29
N TYR A 225 -1.64 -19.03 -11.23
CA TYR A 225 -1.08 -20.19 -11.90
C TYR A 225 -1.70 -20.38 -13.28
N THR A 226 -0.88 -20.57 -14.27
CA THR A 226 -1.19 -21.21 -15.55
C THR A 226 0.01 -22.04 -15.97
N LYS A 227 -0.15 -22.96 -16.96
CA LYS A 227 1.00 -23.70 -17.50
C LYS A 227 2.08 -22.75 -18.05
N ALA A 228 1.67 -21.69 -18.74
CA ALA A 228 2.60 -20.69 -19.30
C ALA A 228 3.28 -19.84 -18.22
N ALA A 229 2.54 -19.38 -17.21
CA ALA A 229 3.08 -18.53 -16.14
C ALA A 229 3.92 -19.29 -15.10
N GLY A 230 3.65 -20.58 -14.86
CA GLY A 230 4.06 -21.24 -13.62
C GLY A 230 3.33 -20.64 -12.42
N ASN A 231 3.86 -20.81 -11.21
CA ASN A 231 3.30 -20.15 -10.03
C ASN A 231 3.74 -18.69 -9.98
N THR A 232 2.79 -17.81 -9.69
CA THR A 232 2.99 -16.39 -9.43
C THR A 232 2.40 -16.01 -8.10
N LEU A 233 3.00 -15.08 -7.38
CA LEU A 233 2.57 -14.69 -6.05
C LEU A 233 2.87 -13.21 -5.81
N VAL A 234 1.89 -12.50 -5.27
CA VAL A 234 2.06 -11.19 -4.66
C VAL A 234 1.70 -11.29 -3.20
N THR A 235 2.57 -10.81 -2.33
CA THR A 235 2.32 -10.74 -0.88
C THR A 235 2.63 -9.35 -0.37
N TYR A 236 1.68 -8.76 0.32
CA TYR A 236 1.86 -7.54 1.11
C TYR A 236 1.93 -7.92 2.58
N ALA A 237 2.96 -7.46 3.25
CA ALA A 237 3.24 -7.77 4.65
C ALA A 237 3.54 -6.49 5.45
N LYS A 238 3.22 -6.52 6.75
CA LYS A 238 3.35 -5.37 7.64
C LYS A 238 3.86 -5.79 9.00
N LYS A 239 4.99 -5.23 9.42
CA LYS A 239 5.61 -5.51 10.73
C LYS A 239 6.37 -4.30 11.22
N ASP A 240 6.19 -3.92 12.49
CA ASP A 240 6.94 -2.86 13.19
C ASP A 240 7.04 -1.54 12.38
N GLY A 241 5.93 -1.14 11.76
CA GLY A 241 5.85 0.06 10.92
C GLY A 241 6.46 -0.06 9.53
N LYS A 242 7.16 -1.15 9.19
CA LYS A 242 7.58 -1.47 7.83
C LYS A 242 6.45 -2.11 7.05
N GLU A 243 6.33 -1.76 5.79
CA GLU A 243 5.35 -2.32 4.85
C GLU A 243 6.09 -2.81 3.61
N LEU A 244 5.95 -4.08 3.31
CA LEU A 244 6.71 -4.75 2.25
C LEU A 244 5.80 -5.39 1.22
N ILE A 245 6.20 -5.33 -0.04
CA ILE A 245 5.58 -6.06 -1.14
C ILE A 245 6.62 -7.01 -1.73
N VAL A 246 6.25 -8.28 -1.80
CA VAL A 246 7.00 -9.30 -2.55
C VAL A 246 6.20 -9.72 -3.76
N VAL A 247 6.85 -9.74 -4.93
CA VAL A 247 6.30 -10.34 -6.15
C VAL A 247 7.23 -11.45 -6.61
N ILE A 248 6.65 -12.62 -6.84
CA ILE A 248 7.34 -13.79 -7.41
C ILE A 248 6.68 -14.16 -8.74
N LEU A 249 7.50 -14.32 -9.78
CA LEU A 249 7.06 -14.74 -11.11
C LEU A 249 7.78 -16.01 -11.57
N LYS A 250 7.10 -16.83 -12.40
CA LYS A 250 7.64 -18.02 -13.05
C LYS A 250 8.31 -18.99 -12.06
N SER A 251 7.64 -19.28 -10.95
CA SER A 251 8.12 -20.25 -9.97
C SER A 251 7.68 -21.67 -10.30
N LYS A 252 8.57 -22.65 -10.07
CA LYS A 252 8.29 -24.08 -10.20
C LYS A 252 7.76 -24.75 -8.92
N GLY A 253 7.32 -23.95 -7.91
CA GLY A 253 6.75 -24.44 -6.65
C GLY A 253 7.30 -23.80 -5.39
N THR A 254 8.38 -23.02 -5.49
CA THR A 254 9.08 -22.38 -4.35
C THR A 254 8.55 -20.99 -4.00
N HIS A 255 7.48 -20.52 -4.67
CA HIS A 255 6.98 -19.14 -4.53
C HIS A 255 6.70 -18.73 -3.07
N TYR A 256 6.26 -19.64 -2.20
CA TYR A 256 6.04 -19.34 -0.78
C TYR A 256 7.34 -19.30 0.03
N THR A 257 8.26 -20.24 -0.21
CA THR A 257 9.59 -20.24 0.47
C THR A 257 10.42 -19.03 0.04
N ASP A 258 10.40 -18.70 -1.26
CA ASP A 258 11.08 -17.53 -1.80
C ASP A 258 10.49 -16.25 -1.22
N THR A 259 9.14 -16.17 -1.11
CA THR A 259 8.46 -15.02 -0.49
C THR A 259 8.83 -14.88 0.98
N LYS A 260 8.84 -15.99 1.75
CA LYS A 260 9.23 -15.96 3.17
C LYS A 260 10.65 -15.45 3.32
N ALA A 261 11.60 -15.97 2.54
CA ALA A 261 13.01 -15.55 2.59
C ALA A 261 13.18 -14.04 2.31
N LEU A 262 12.44 -13.50 1.33
CA LEU A 262 12.46 -12.07 1.02
C LEU A 262 11.82 -11.22 2.11
N LEU A 263 10.71 -11.66 2.71
CA LEU A 263 10.08 -10.94 3.82
C LEU A 263 10.98 -10.95 5.07
N ASP A 264 11.57 -12.10 5.42
CA ASP A 264 12.51 -12.20 6.55
C ASP A 264 13.70 -11.26 6.35
N TYR A 265 14.30 -11.26 5.18
CA TYR A 265 15.37 -10.32 4.82
C TYR A 265 14.93 -8.86 4.96
N GLY A 266 13.77 -8.49 4.41
CA GLY A 266 13.26 -7.12 4.46
C GLY A 266 12.90 -6.64 5.87
N PHE A 267 12.41 -7.55 6.71
CA PHE A 267 12.14 -7.24 8.11
C PHE A 267 13.40 -7.32 8.99
N GLY A 268 14.52 -7.82 8.47
CA GLY A 268 15.76 -7.97 9.22
C GLY A 268 15.74 -9.15 10.19
N ILE A 269 15.07 -10.25 9.83
CA ILE A 269 15.00 -11.49 10.61
C ILE A 269 16.11 -12.43 10.12
N SER A 270 17.02 -12.87 11.01
CA SER A 270 18.03 -13.88 10.68
C SER A 270 17.42 -15.27 10.69
N SER A 271 17.87 -16.14 9.79
CA SER A 271 17.38 -17.53 9.67
C SER A 271 17.72 -18.44 10.87
N GLU A 272 18.49 -17.95 11.84
CA GLU A 272 18.89 -18.71 13.02
C GLU A 272 17.89 -18.65 14.20
N SER A 273 16.78 -17.89 14.09
CA SER A 273 15.83 -17.71 15.20
C SER A 273 14.74 -18.78 15.32
N ASP A 274 14.67 -19.75 14.39
CA ASP A 274 13.61 -20.76 14.40
C ASP A 274 13.95 -22.05 15.19
N THR A 275 15.13 -22.11 15.87
CA THR A 275 15.51 -23.25 16.72
C THR A 275 15.89 -22.79 18.12
N LYS A 276 14.94 -22.34 18.92
CA LYS A 276 14.88 -22.45 20.39
C LYS A 276 13.94 -21.41 20.98
N SER A 277 12.77 -21.82 21.39
CA SER A 277 12.16 -21.36 22.65
C SER A 277 11.00 -22.27 23.05
N GLU A 278 11.34 -23.45 23.57
CA GLU A 278 10.56 -24.04 24.65
C GLU A 278 11.46 -24.02 25.89
N SER A 279 11.26 -23.04 26.72
CA SER A 279 11.49 -23.18 28.17
C SER A 279 10.72 -22.06 28.88
N LYS A 280 9.81 -22.53 29.72
CA LYS A 280 8.98 -21.78 30.65
C LYS A 280 9.80 -20.90 31.58
N SER A 281 9.28 -19.74 31.92
CA SER A 281 9.26 -19.29 33.31
C SER A 281 8.13 -18.30 33.52
N ASP A 282 7.23 -18.68 34.41
CA ASP A 282 6.17 -17.84 34.97
C ASP A 282 6.75 -16.65 35.71
N SER A 283 6.17 -15.49 35.54
CA SER A 283 5.99 -14.54 36.65
C SER A 283 4.87 -13.57 36.26
N GLU A 284 3.78 -13.66 36.97
CA GLU A 284 2.68 -12.70 37.03
C GLU A 284 3.20 -11.29 37.37
N GLN A 285 2.68 -10.29 36.67
CA GLN A 285 2.30 -9.03 37.29
C GLN A 285 1.23 -8.33 36.43
N ASP A 286 0.05 -8.21 37.04
CA ASP A 286 -1.04 -7.35 36.64
C ASP A 286 -0.57 -5.91 36.40
N ASP A 287 -0.91 -5.35 35.25
CA ASP A 287 -1.15 -3.92 35.19
C ASP A 287 -2.27 -3.58 34.22
N LYS A 288 -3.39 -3.17 34.82
CA LYS A 288 -4.58 -2.65 34.15
C LYS A 288 -4.24 -1.34 33.49
N ASN A 289 -4.07 -1.30 32.20
CA ASN A 289 -4.01 -0.06 31.47
C ASN A 289 -5.25 0.12 30.61
N LYS A 290 -6.21 0.90 31.14
CA LYS A 290 -7.38 1.39 30.42
C LYS A 290 -6.93 2.21 29.23
N SER A 291 -7.17 1.70 28.02
CA SER A 291 -7.11 2.46 26.78
C SER A 291 -8.14 3.60 26.85
N SER A 292 -7.68 4.81 27.14
CA SER A 292 -8.50 6.01 27.04
C SER A 292 -8.69 6.36 25.55
N LYS A 293 -9.93 6.22 25.07
CA LYS A 293 -10.32 6.75 23.75
C LYS A 293 -10.24 8.27 23.81
N GLY A 294 -9.45 8.86 22.94
CA GLY A 294 -9.40 10.31 22.74
C GLY A 294 -10.75 10.90 22.31
N PRO A 295 -10.89 12.25 22.29
CA PRO A 295 -12.15 12.92 21.96
C PRO A 295 -12.65 12.48 20.58
N ALA A 296 -13.91 12.03 20.52
CA ALA A 296 -14.53 11.57 19.30
C ALA A 296 -14.83 12.75 18.37
N GLN A 297 -14.08 12.91 17.31
CA GLN A 297 -14.53 13.67 16.15
C GLN A 297 -14.95 12.69 15.05
N ASN A 298 -16.10 12.97 14.42
CA ASN A 298 -16.54 12.31 13.20
C ASN A 298 -15.65 12.72 12.02
N VAL A 299 -14.41 12.26 12.01
CA VAL A 299 -13.47 12.44 10.90
C VAL A 299 -13.07 11.05 10.44
N LYS A 300 -13.35 10.76 9.18
CA LYS A 300 -12.88 9.54 8.51
C LYS A 300 -11.40 9.33 8.82
N LYS A 301 -11.08 8.17 9.40
CA LYS A 301 -9.71 7.74 9.70
C LYS A 301 -8.86 7.86 8.45
N ASN A 302 -7.90 8.76 8.46
CA ASN A 302 -6.74 8.68 7.57
C ASN A 302 -5.58 8.16 8.41
N GLU A 303 -5.25 6.91 8.20
CA GLU A 303 -4.19 6.23 8.93
C GLU A 303 -2.81 6.61 8.39
N ASN A 304 -1.92 6.82 9.36
CA ASN A 304 -0.47 6.71 9.32
C ASN A 304 0.36 7.65 8.44
N SER A 305 0.88 8.67 9.09
CA SER A 305 2.16 9.25 8.70
C SER A 305 3.19 9.05 9.81
N THR A 306 4.20 8.24 9.55
CA THR A 306 5.42 8.20 10.35
C THR A 306 6.16 9.52 10.18
N GLY A 307 6.03 10.40 11.15
CA GLY A 307 6.80 11.64 11.18
C GLY A 307 8.26 11.33 11.49
N SER A 308 9.12 11.58 10.56
CA SER A 308 10.55 11.69 10.80
C SER A 308 10.84 13.08 11.36
N ARG A 309 11.55 13.16 12.48
CA ARG A 309 12.16 14.43 12.93
C ARG A 309 13.29 14.72 11.96
N TYR A 310 13.10 15.68 11.09
CA TYR A 310 14.19 16.18 10.26
C TYR A 310 14.89 17.33 10.96
N ALA A 311 16.08 17.01 11.52
CA ALA A 311 17.17 17.96 11.49
C ALA A 311 17.76 17.85 10.08
N ILE A 312 17.73 18.91 9.30
CA ILE A 312 18.17 18.89 7.91
C ILE A 312 19.60 19.41 7.87
N GLU A 313 20.51 18.53 7.47
CA GLU A 313 21.76 18.97 6.84
C GLU A 313 21.53 19.10 5.34
N ALA A 314 22.03 20.23 4.81
CA ALA A 314 21.85 20.68 3.47
C ALA A 314 22.64 19.88 2.45
N SER A 315 22.04 19.52 1.32
CA SER A 315 22.73 19.63 0.03
C SER A 315 21.80 19.41 -1.16
N ARG A 316 21.68 20.45 -1.98
CA ARG A 316 21.08 20.60 -3.30
C ARG A 316 19.58 20.85 -3.33
N SER A 317 19.26 22.11 -3.61
CA SER A 317 17.93 22.59 -4.02
C SER A 317 17.43 21.88 -5.28
N PRO A 318 16.10 21.83 -5.52
CA PRO A 318 15.53 21.30 -6.75
C PRO A 318 16.22 21.93 -7.97
N GLN A 319 16.74 21.10 -8.87
CA GLN A 319 17.30 21.61 -10.12
C GLN A 319 16.15 22.00 -11.04
N MET A 320 16.14 23.27 -11.48
CA MET A 320 15.29 23.66 -12.58
C MET A 320 15.71 22.87 -13.84
N LEU A 321 14.91 21.89 -14.22
CA LEU A 321 14.97 21.33 -15.55
C LEU A 321 14.57 22.46 -16.50
N LYS A 322 15.48 22.92 -17.36
CA LYS A 322 15.15 23.81 -18.48
C LYS A 322 14.19 23.07 -19.41
N SER A 323 12.90 23.21 -19.13
CA SER A 323 11.82 22.74 -20.01
C SER A 323 11.41 23.93 -20.87
N THR A 324 11.43 23.75 -22.17
CA THR A 324 11.02 24.71 -23.18
C THR A 324 9.50 24.84 -23.34
N ASN A 325 8.71 24.50 -22.32
CA ASN A 325 7.27 24.73 -22.29
C ASN A 325 6.89 25.44 -20.99
N ASP A 326 6.18 26.54 -21.16
CA ASP A 326 5.64 27.45 -20.15
C ASP A 326 4.78 26.69 -19.12
N SER A 327 5.37 26.29 -18.01
CA SER A 327 4.67 25.59 -16.92
C SER A 327 4.96 26.27 -15.58
N THR A 328 4.38 27.47 -15.43
CA THR A 328 4.33 28.25 -14.19
C THR A 328 3.08 27.91 -13.39
N ASN A 329 3.09 28.11 -12.08
CA ASN A 329 2.03 27.71 -11.15
C ASN A 329 1.75 26.18 -11.17
N VAL A 330 2.81 25.37 -11.17
CA VAL A 330 2.68 23.92 -11.26
C VAL A 330 3.49 23.20 -10.20
N TRP A 331 2.92 22.09 -9.75
CA TRP A 331 3.61 21.14 -8.91
C TRP A 331 4.59 20.29 -9.73
N LYS A 332 5.78 20.14 -9.21
CA LYS A 332 6.85 19.29 -9.76
C LYS A 332 7.28 18.29 -8.67
N LYS A 333 7.85 17.17 -9.09
CA LYS A 333 8.34 16.12 -8.19
C LYS A 333 9.62 15.49 -8.72
N ASP A 334 10.54 15.17 -7.81
CA ASP A 334 11.69 14.28 -8.04
C ASP A 334 11.79 13.21 -6.95
N ASP A 335 12.91 12.50 -6.87
CA ASP A 335 13.13 11.43 -5.90
C ASP A 335 13.17 11.91 -4.44
N ARG A 336 13.39 13.19 -4.20
CA ARG A 336 13.46 13.81 -2.88
C ARG A 336 12.13 14.37 -2.41
N GLY A 337 11.23 14.77 -3.32
CA GLY A 337 9.93 15.30 -2.93
C GLY A 337 9.25 16.18 -3.97
N TRP A 338 8.21 16.86 -3.51
CA TRP A 338 7.44 17.79 -4.29
C TRP A 338 7.96 19.23 -4.10
N TRP A 339 7.98 20.05 -5.17
CA TRP A 339 8.17 21.48 -5.12
C TRP A 339 7.17 22.21 -6.01
N TYR A 340 7.03 23.50 -5.83
CA TYR A 340 6.08 24.33 -6.57
C TYR A 340 6.79 25.42 -7.34
N VAL A 341 6.54 25.50 -8.65
CA VAL A 341 7.03 26.55 -9.54
C VAL A 341 5.99 27.66 -9.58
N LYS A 342 6.40 28.88 -9.17
CA LYS A 342 5.54 30.06 -9.11
C LYS A 342 5.40 30.72 -10.50
N LYS A 343 4.46 31.66 -10.60
CA LYS A 343 4.16 32.39 -11.85
C LYS A 343 5.37 33.11 -12.45
N ASP A 344 6.32 33.55 -11.64
CA ASP A 344 7.56 34.20 -12.05
C ASP A 344 8.67 33.21 -12.44
N SER A 345 8.35 31.94 -12.61
CA SER A 345 9.26 30.83 -12.89
C SER A 345 10.25 30.53 -11.75
N SER A 346 10.16 31.19 -10.60
CA SER A 346 10.89 30.79 -9.40
C SER A 346 10.18 29.62 -8.72
N TYR A 347 10.83 28.91 -7.81
CA TYR A 347 10.20 27.92 -6.96
C TYR A 347 10.10 28.38 -5.51
N ALA A 348 9.08 27.89 -4.81
CA ALA A 348 8.86 28.20 -3.41
C ALA A 348 10.01 27.68 -2.55
N LYS A 349 10.49 28.51 -1.60
CA LYS A 349 11.64 28.18 -0.76
C LYS A 349 11.61 28.95 0.55
N SER A 350 11.70 28.24 1.70
CA SER A 350 11.63 28.82 3.04
C SER A 350 10.40 29.70 3.24
N GLU A 351 9.27 29.30 2.68
CA GLU A 351 8.03 30.08 2.69
C GLU A 351 6.79 29.20 2.81
N LEU A 352 5.72 29.78 3.34
CA LEU A 352 4.38 29.22 3.37
C LEU A 352 3.60 29.80 2.19
N LEU A 353 3.05 28.93 1.35
CA LEU A 353 2.19 29.34 0.23
C LEU A 353 0.78 28.83 0.41
N ASN A 354 -0.20 29.66 0.00
CA ASN A 354 -1.57 29.23 -0.20
C ASN A 354 -1.74 28.84 -1.68
N ILE A 355 -2.02 27.56 -1.93
CA ILE A 355 -2.24 26.99 -3.25
C ILE A 355 -3.59 26.26 -3.21
N ASP A 356 -4.53 26.65 -4.06
CA ASP A 356 -5.87 26.05 -4.13
C ASP A 356 -6.58 25.99 -2.76
N SER A 357 -6.52 27.09 -1.99
CA SER A 357 -7.11 27.25 -0.65
C SER A 357 -6.53 26.34 0.44
N LYS A 358 -5.37 25.73 0.18
CA LYS A 358 -4.60 24.97 1.16
C LYS A 358 -3.23 25.62 1.38
N GLU A 359 -2.71 25.53 2.58
CA GLU A 359 -1.40 26.06 2.92
C GLU A 359 -0.34 24.95 2.93
N TYR A 360 0.79 25.26 2.28
CA TYR A 360 1.94 24.37 2.12
C TYR A 360 3.22 25.09 2.53
N TRP A 361 4.04 24.43 3.34
CA TRP A 361 5.37 24.93 3.67
C TRP A 361 6.43 24.33 2.76
N PHE A 362 7.33 25.15 2.27
CA PHE A 362 8.48 24.73 1.51
C PHE A 362 9.77 25.01 2.29
N ASN A 363 10.61 23.99 2.43
CA ASN A 363 11.84 24.08 3.21
C ASN A 363 12.91 24.94 2.52
N GLY A 364 14.10 25.08 3.15
CA GLY A 364 15.22 25.86 2.60
C GLY A 364 15.78 25.33 1.29
N GLU A 365 15.50 24.11 0.93
CA GLU A 365 15.87 23.48 -0.34
C GLU A 365 14.79 23.62 -1.41
N GLY A 366 13.58 24.07 -1.03
CA GLY A 366 12.44 24.25 -1.92
C GLY A 366 11.50 23.05 -1.97
N TYR A 367 11.66 22.03 -1.10
CA TYR A 367 10.75 20.88 -1.05
C TYR A 367 9.60 21.10 -0.09
N MET A 368 8.42 20.62 -0.47
CA MET A 368 7.21 20.66 0.31
C MET A 368 7.37 19.82 1.61
N ALA A 369 7.05 20.41 2.74
CA ALA A 369 7.07 19.74 4.04
C ALA A 369 5.89 18.81 4.23
N THR A 370 6.11 17.72 4.97
CA THR A 370 5.08 16.79 5.48
C THR A 370 5.43 16.38 6.90
N GLY A 371 4.42 16.04 7.71
CA GLY A 371 4.62 15.67 9.11
C GLY A 371 4.79 16.87 10.03
N TRP A 372 5.38 16.65 11.20
CA TRP A 372 5.63 17.69 12.19
C TRP A 372 6.76 18.64 11.78
N LEU A 373 6.53 19.93 11.93
CA LEU A 373 7.51 20.99 11.68
C LEU A 373 7.46 22.00 12.83
N GLN A 374 8.61 22.38 13.37
CA GLN A 374 8.74 23.43 14.34
C GLN A 374 9.30 24.69 13.68
N ASP A 375 8.68 25.82 13.89
CA ASP A 375 9.18 27.10 13.40
C ASP A 375 10.25 27.71 14.34
N LYS A 376 10.78 28.87 13.96
CA LYS A 376 11.81 29.59 14.75
C LYS A 376 11.31 30.13 16.09
N SER A 377 9.98 30.27 16.25
CA SER A 377 9.34 30.71 17.50
C SER A 377 9.12 29.56 18.47
N GLY A 378 9.36 28.31 18.03
CA GLY A 378 9.14 27.11 18.83
C GLY A 378 7.73 26.52 18.67
N ASP A 379 6.91 27.09 17.78
CA ASP A 379 5.57 26.61 17.51
C ASP A 379 5.60 25.38 16.58
N TRP A 380 4.74 24.40 16.90
CA TRP A 380 4.65 23.17 16.12
C TRP A 380 3.44 23.21 15.20
N PHE A 381 3.68 22.81 13.95
CA PHE A 381 2.69 22.64 12.89
C PHE A 381 2.70 21.20 12.40
N TYR A 382 1.60 20.77 11.80
CA TYR A 382 1.54 19.47 11.15
C TYR A 382 1.05 19.61 9.72
N PHE A 383 1.83 19.05 8.78
CA PHE A 383 1.50 18.99 7.36
C PHE A 383 1.08 17.56 7.00
N ASN A 384 -0.10 17.42 6.39
CA ASN A 384 -0.64 16.14 5.95
C ASN A 384 0.27 15.49 4.89
N LYS A 385 -0.02 14.25 4.49
CA LYS A 385 0.76 13.55 3.44
C LYS A 385 0.73 14.25 2.09
N ASP A 386 -0.38 14.95 1.79
CA ASP A 386 -0.51 15.79 0.60
C ASP A 386 0.20 17.14 0.74
N GLY A 387 0.90 17.37 1.82
CA GLY A 387 1.62 18.60 2.15
C GLY A 387 0.75 19.73 2.71
N SER A 388 -0.58 19.59 2.74
CA SER A 388 -1.46 20.63 3.27
C SER A 388 -1.33 20.77 4.79
N MET A 389 -1.31 22.02 5.30
CA MET A 389 -1.28 22.29 6.74
C MET A 389 -2.58 21.82 7.41
N ARG A 390 -2.45 21.11 8.51
CA ARG A 390 -3.60 20.70 9.33
C ARG A 390 -4.01 21.82 10.27
N LYS A 391 -5.31 22.17 10.25
CA LYS A 391 -5.90 23.25 11.05
C LYS A 391 -7.21 22.83 11.67
N SER A 392 -7.56 23.46 12.81
CA SER A 392 -8.83 23.28 13.53
C SER A 392 -9.21 21.80 13.70
N ALA A 393 -8.24 20.94 14.03
CA ALA A 393 -8.46 19.51 14.03
C ALA A 393 -7.57 18.76 15.03
N TRP A 394 -8.10 17.67 15.55
CA TRP A 394 -7.34 16.69 16.30
C TRP A 394 -6.46 15.85 15.36
N LEU A 395 -5.29 15.49 15.86
CA LEU A 395 -4.32 14.62 15.22
C LEU A 395 -3.94 13.49 16.18
N GLU A 396 -4.22 12.26 15.81
CA GLU A 396 -3.63 11.11 16.50
C GLU A 396 -2.24 10.85 15.92
N TYR A 397 -1.22 10.85 16.76
CA TYR A 397 0.16 10.59 16.38
C TYR A 397 0.87 9.80 17.47
N LYS A 398 1.38 8.61 17.15
CA LYS A 398 2.06 7.70 18.09
C LYS A 398 1.27 7.44 19.37
N SER A 399 0.00 7.10 19.22
CA SER A 399 -0.95 6.82 20.33
C SER A 399 -1.21 8.00 21.28
N ALA A 400 -0.88 9.21 20.87
CA ALA A 400 -1.20 10.45 21.59
C ALA A 400 -2.03 11.39 20.70
N TRP A 401 -2.91 12.18 21.32
CA TRP A 401 -3.77 13.11 20.60
C TRP A 401 -3.29 14.54 20.80
N TYR A 402 -3.22 15.29 19.72
CA TYR A 402 -2.81 16.69 19.64
C TYR A 402 -3.87 17.51 18.93
N TYR A 403 -4.04 18.78 19.31
CA TYR A 403 -4.97 19.68 18.62
C TYR A 403 -4.20 20.77 17.87
N LEU A 404 -4.47 20.92 16.57
CA LEU A 404 -3.96 22.00 15.74
C LEU A 404 -5.02 23.11 15.69
N SER A 405 -4.64 24.34 16.06
CA SER A 405 -5.51 25.52 16.11
C SER A 405 -5.99 25.96 14.70
N SER A 406 -6.81 26.99 14.62
CA SER A 406 -7.21 27.60 13.34
C SER A 406 -6.04 28.21 12.57
N SER A 407 -4.96 28.57 13.24
CA SER A 407 -3.70 29.01 12.61
C SER A 407 -2.77 27.85 12.28
N GLY A 408 -3.10 26.60 12.61
CA GLY A 408 -2.27 25.43 12.41
C GLY A 408 -1.28 25.15 13.53
N ILE A 409 -1.19 26.00 14.55
CA ILE A 409 -0.29 25.82 15.70
C ILE A 409 -0.83 24.73 16.63
N MET A 410 0.02 23.82 17.05
CA MET A 410 -0.30 22.82 18.07
C MET A 410 -0.53 23.49 19.42
N LEU A 411 -1.71 23.31 20.02
CA LEU A 411 -2.01 23.83 21.33
C LEU A 411 -1.19 23.13 22.43
N LYS A 412 -0.73 23.91 23.41
CA LYS A 412 -0.01 23.45 24.61
C LYS A 412 -0.56 24.13 25.84
N SER A 413 -0.66 23.43 26.98
CA SER A 413 -1.17 23.94 28.23
C SER A 413 -2.47 24.77 28.08
N ALA A 414 -3.39 24.26 27.26
CA ALA A 414 -4.57 25.01 26.81
C ALA A 414 -5.81 24.11 26.75
N LYS A 415 -6.98 24.78 26.68
CA LYS A 415 -8.24 24.12 26.31
C LYS A 415 -8.48 24.25 24.83
N THR A 416 -8.94 23.17 24.22
CA THR A 416 -9.35 23.15 22.82
C THR A 416 -10.74 23.75 22.65
N PRO A 417 -11.17 24.20 21.46
CA PRO A 417 -12.49 24.76 21.22
C PRO A 417 -13.67 23.85 21.60
N ASP A 418 -13.45 22.53 21.56
CA ASP A 418 -14.41 21.49 21.94
C ASP A 418 -14.32 21.08 23.43
N GLY A 419 -13.54 21.84 24.23
CA GLY A 419 -13.54 21.79 25.70
C GLY A 419 -12.54 20.84 26.35
N TYR A 420 -11.76 20.11 25.57
CA TYR A 420 -10.70 19.21 26.08
C TYR A 420 -9.43 19.95 26.48
N SER A 421 -8.64 19.35 27.36
CA SER A 421 -7.38 19.95 27.83
C SER A 421 -6.17 19.25 27.14
N VAL A 422 -5.15 20.05 26.84
CA VAL A 422 -3.85 19.53 26.41
C VAL A 422 -2.75 20.00 27.37
N ASN A 423 -1.77 19.14 27.64
CA ASN A 423 -0.67 19.42 28.56
C ASN A 423 0.41 20.32 27.92
N SER A 424 1.53 20.53 28.62
CA SER A 424 2.67 21.34 28.15
C SER A 424 3.36 20.77 26.90
N GLU A 425 3.20 19.49 26.62
CA GLU A 425 3.72 18.83 25.43
C GLU A 425 2.71 18.81 24.27
N GLY A 426 1.50 19.35 24.50
CA GLY A 426 0.40 19.39 23.54
C GLY A 426 -0.41 18.10 23.49
N VAL A 427 -0.15 17.13 24.37
CA VAL A 427 -0.88 15.87 24.43
C VAL A 427 -2.21 16.07 25.18
N TRP A 428 -3.29 15.53 24.61
CA TRP A 428 -4.58 15.49 25.28
C TRP A 428 -4.49 14.77 26.64
N VAL A 429 -5.12 15.38 27.62
CA VAL A 429 -5.27 14.83 28.98
C VAL A 429 -6.74 14.84 29.37
N ASN A 430 -7.14 13.84 30.18
CA ASN A 430 -8.50 13.75 30.74
C ASN A 430 -8.75 14.85 31.78
#